data_dc835360e605f0d690c7cbc73d28a47e
#
_entry.id   dc835360e605f0d690c7cbc73d28a47e
#
_cell.length_a   1.000
_cell.length_b   1.000
_cell.length_c   1.000
_cell.angle_alpha   90.00
_cell.angle_beta   90.00
_cell.angle_gamma   90.00
#
_symmetry.space_group_name_H-M   'P 1'
#
loop_
_entity.id
_entity.type
_entity.pdbx_description
1 polymer ?
#
loop_
_entity_poly.entity_id
_entity_poly.type
_entity_poly.pdbx_seq_one_letter_code
_entity_poly.pdbx_strand_id
1 'polypeptide(L)'
;LLALVSVPAHAGEGDKQCLAEAVYYEARDQGWVGMLAVGIVVQNRVRSSRYPDNICSVVHQGRYWKGNPVRHKCQFSYFCDGKPERPTERKPWAAALNISSLLLSNSIEVVGLEDATHYHTTKVQPRWSKSLTFRRVIGDHVFYTEK
;
A
#
# COMPACT_ATOMS: atom_id res chain seq x y z
N LEU A 1 -11.27 -40.47 -13.32
CA LEU A 1 -10.13 -39.78 -12.73
C LEU A 1 -10.49 -38.29 -12.64
N LEU A 2 -10.84 -37.79 -11.43
CA LEU A 2 -10.98 -36.37 -11.19
C LEU A 2 -9.58 -35.80 -10.86
N ALA A 3 -9.07 -34.93 -11.74
CA ALA A 3 -7.88 -34.17 -11.44
C ALA A 3 -8.26 -33.09 -10.43
N LEU A 4 -7.79 -33.21 -9.20
CA LEU A 4 -7.81 -32.15 -8.19
C LEU A 4 -6.84 -31.05 -8.64
N VAL A 5 -7.40 -29.96 -9.18
CA VAL A 5 -6.63 -28.74 -9.40
C VAL A 5 -6.38 -28.12 -8.03
N SER A 6 -5.18 -28.33 -7.48
CA SER A 6 -4.74 -27.64 -6.29
C SER A 6 -4.50 -26.17 -6.65
N VAL A 7 -5.42 -25.30 -6.24
CA VAL A 7 -5.21 -23.85 -6.24
C VAL A 7 -4.12 -23.56 -5.21
N PRO A 8 -3.02 -22.88 -5.54
CA PRO A 8 -2.01 -22.54 -4.56
C PRO A 8 -2.59 -21.56 -3.54
N ALA A 9 -2.78 -22.02 -2.32
CA ALA A 9 -3.30 -21.26 -1.19
C ALA A 9 -2.36 -20.12 -0.72
N HIS A 10 -1.19 -19.97 -1.33
CA HIS A 10 -0.11 -19.09 -0.87
C HIS A 10 -0.11 -17.67 -1.46
N ALA A 11 -0.74 -17.44 -2.62
CA ALA A 11 -0.73 -16.12 -3.26
C ALA A 11 -1.51 -15.07 -2.43
N GLY A 12 -2.65 -15.43 -1.89
CA GLY A 12 -3.49 -14.51 -1.11
C GLY A 12 -2.91 -14.15 0.28
N GLU A 13 -2.18 -15.07 0.91
CA GLU A 13 -1.53 -14.81 2.20
C GLU A 13 -0.34 -13.85 2.05
N GLY A 14 0.46 -14.01 1.00
CA GLY A 14 1.58 -13.11 0.68
C GLY A 14 1.09 -11.68 0.38
N ASP A 15 0.05 -11.53 -0.41
CA ASP A 15 -0.55 -10.22 -0.72
C ASP A 15 -1.10 -9.53 0.51
N LYS A 16 -1.76 -10.28 1.40
CA LYS A 16 -2.26 -9.75 2.67
C LYS A 16 -1.13 -9.25 3.56
N GLN A 17 -0.05 -10.02 3.67
CA GLN A 17 1.12 -9.63 4.45
C GLN A 17 1.77 -8.36 3.88
N CYS A 18 2.03 -8.31 2.59
CA CYS A 18 2.62 -7.14 1.93
C CYS A 18 1.73 -5.89 2.11
N LEU A 19 0.42 -6.03 1.94
CA LEU A 19 -0.52 -4.91 2.11
C LEU A 19 -0.55 -4.43 3.57
N ALA A 20 -0.60 -5.36 4.53
CA ALA A 20 -0.62 -5.03 5.95
C ALA A 20 0.66 -4.32 6.40
N GLU A 21 1.81 -4.74 5.91
CA GLU A 21 3.08 -4.06 6.18
C GLU A 21 3.07 -2.62 5.65
N ALA A 22 2.66 -2.42 4.40
CA ALA A 22 2.55 -1.08 3.83
C ALA A 22 1.61 -0.19 4.66
N VAL A 23 0.41 -0.67 4.97
CA VAL A 23 -0.58 0.05 5.78
C VAL A 23 -0.02 0.38 7.17
N TYR A 24 0.64 -0.57 7.81
CA TYR A 24 1.21 -0.38 9.14
C TYR A 24 2.33 0.67 9.14
N TYR A 25 3.35 0.50 8.31
CA TYR A 25 4.52 1.38 8.33
C TYR A 25 4.23 2.79 7.84
N GLU A 26 3.30 2.94 6.90
CA GLU A 26 2.95 4.23 6.32
C GLU A 26 1.91 5.02 7.13
N ALA A 27 1.04 4.34 7.89
CA ALA A 27 -0.13 5.02 8.44
C ALA A 27 -0.60 4.54 9.82
N ARG A 28 0.20 3.80 10.58
CA ARG A 28 -0.25 3.26 11.90
C ARG A 28 -0.68 4.32 12.92
N ASP A 29 -0.22 5.55 12.76
CA ASP A 29 -0.55 6.70 13.60
C ASP A 29 -1.71 7.55 13.05
N GLN A 30 -2.25 7.20 11.88
CA GLN A 30 -3.28 7.98 11.18
C GLN A 30 -4.72 7.55 11.50
N GLY A 31 -4.89 6.60 12.42
CA GLY A 31 -6.18 6.01 12.71
C GLY A 31 -6.67 5.09 11.58
N TRP A 32 -7.81 4.46 11.82
CA TRP A 32 -8.33 3.40 10.96
C TRP A 32 -8.60 3.86 9.52
N VAL A 33 -9.21 5.05 9.35
CA VAL A 33 -9.54 5.59 8.01
C VAL A 33 -8.26 6.00 7.26
N GLY A 34 -7.26 6.56 7.95
CA GLY A 34 -5.97 6.89 7.33
C GLY A 34 -5.20 5.65 6.88
N MET A 35 -5.22 4.61 7.68
CA MET A 35 -4.65 3.30 7.33
C MET A 35 -5.36 2.69 6.12
N LEU A 36 -6.70 2.72 6.12
CA LEU A 36 -7.51 2.25 4.99
C LEU A 36 -7.17 3.01 3.70
N ALA A 37 -7.04 4.33 3.77
CA ALA A 37 -6.73 5.18 2.63
C ALA A 37 -5.40 4.81 1.95
N VAL A 38 -4.36 4.52 2.72
CA VAL A 38 -3.07 4.04 2.19
C VAL A 38 -3.23 2.68 1.50
N GLY A 39 -3.97 1.76 2.10
CA GLY A 39 -4.25 0.47 1.49
C GLY A 39 -5.02 0.58 0.15
N ILE A 40 -5.96 1.51 0.06
CA ILE A 40 -6.69 1.81 -1.18
C ILE A 40 -5.73 2.31 -2.28
N VAL A 41 -4.77 3.17 -1.95
CA VAL A 41 -3.76 3.61 -2.92
C VAL A 41 -2.98 2.42 -3.48
N VAL A 42 -2.56 1.48 -2.63
CA VAL A 42 -1.87 0.27 -3.09
C VAL A 42 -2.75 -0.53 -4.07
N GLN A 43 -4.02 -0.75 -3.73
CA GLN A 43 -4.95 -1.46 -4.61
C GLN A 43 -5.21 -0.73 -5.93
N ASN A 44 -5.36 0.59 -5.89
CA ASN A 44 -5.57 1.40 -7.10
C ASN A 44 -4.35 1.31 -8.02
N ARG A 45 -3.14 1.29 -7.46
CA ARG A 45 -1.92 1.06 -8.26
C ARG A 45 -1.95 -0.30 -8.94
N VAL A 46 -2.32 -1.37 -8.24
CA VAL A 46 -2.46 -2.72 -8.84
C VAL A 46 -3.45 -2.73 -10.02
N ARG A 47 -4.53 -1.95 -9.93
CA ARG A 47 -5.54 -1.84 -10.99
C ARG A 47 -5.10 -0.96 -12.17
N SER A 48 -4.10 -0.13 -11.99
CA SER A 48 -3.58 0.78 -13.00
C SER A 48 -2.49 0.10 -13.85
N SER A 49 -2.58 0.23 -15.17
CA SER A 49 -1.55 -0.28 -16.09
C SER A 49 -0.17 0.37 -15.93
N ARG A 50 -0.07 1.44 -15.15
CA ARG A 50 1.19 2.17 -14.87
C ARG A 50 2.04 1.53 -13.77
N TYR A 51 1.49 0.56 -13.05
CA TYR A 51 2.12 -0.09 -11.90
C TYR A 51 2.14 -1.61 -12.07
N PRO A 52 2.91 -2.33 -11.26
CA PRO A 52 2.83 -3.79 -11.22
C PRO A 52 1.42 -4.28 -10.91
N ASP A 53 1.10 -5.49 -11.35
CA ASP A 53 -0.24 -6.08 -11.30
C ASP A 53 -0.53 -6.90 -10.04
N ASN A 54 0.34 -6.84 -9.04
CA ASN A 54 0.13 -7.51 -7.76
C ASN A 54 0.61 -6.66 -6.58
N ILE A 55 0.05 -6.92 -5.40
CA ILE A 55 0.25 -6.14 -4.19
C ILE A 55 1.73 -6.09 -3.79
N CYS A 56 2.39 -7.24 -3.66
CA CYS A 56 3.77 -7.28 -3.20
C CYS A 56 4.71 -6.55 -4.16
N SER A 57 4.51 -6.68 -5.47
CA SER A 57 5.32 -5.97 -6.46
C SER A 57 5.09 -4.46 -6.42
N VAL A 58 3.88 -3.98 -6.17
CA VAL A 58 3.60 -2.54 -5.95
C VAL A 58 4.30 -2.04 -4.70
N VAL A 59 4.17 -2.76 -3.59
CA VAL A 59 4.73 -2.36 -2.29
C VAL A 59 6.26 -2.37 -2.31
N HIS A 60 6.86 -3.31 -3.05
CA HIS A 60 8.30 -3.47 -3.16
C HIS A 60 8.93 -2.70 -4.33
N GLN A 61 8.20 -1.80 -4.99
CA GLN A 61 8.77 -0.97 -6.06
C GLN A 61 9.93 -0.12 -5.56
N GLY A 62 10.95 0.01 -6.40
CA GLY A 62 12.11 0.82 -6.09
C GLY A 62 13.26 0.57 -7.05
N ARG A 63 14.42 1.07 -6.68
CA ARG A 63 15.66 0.81 -7.41
C ARG A 63 16.32 -0.45 -6.88
N TYR A 64 16.73 -1.32 -7.79
CA TYR A 64 17.40 -2.58 -7.49
C TYR A 64 18.80 -2.63 -8.10
N TRP A 65 19.72 -3.28 -7.40
CA TRP A 65 21.04 -3.59 -7.87
C TRP A 65 21.35 -5.06 -7.58
N LYS A 66 21.70 -5.83 -8.62
CA LYS A 66 21.97 -7.29 -8.52
C LYS A 66 20.89 -8.05 -7.74
N GLY A 67 19.62 -7.73 -8.00
CA GLY A 67 18.46 -8.38 -7.37
C GLY A 67 18.12 -7.91 -5.96
N ASN A 68 18.86 -6.96 -5.40
CA ASN A 68 18.61 -6.41 -4.07
C ASN A 68 18.10 -4.97 -4.14
N PRO A 69 17.14 -4.56 -3.28
CA PRO A 69 16.70 -3.18 -3.23
C PRO A 69 17.83 -2.26 -2.78
N VAL A 70 17.98 -1.14 -3.47
CA VAL A 70 18.97 -0.11 -3.10
C VAL A 70 18.43 0.68 -1.90
N ARG A 71 19.23 0.76 -0.83
CA ARG A 71 18.85 1.43 0.41
C ARG A 71 18.35 2.85 0.17
N HIS A 72 17.21 3.19 0.78
CA HIS A 72 16.50 4.48 0.65
C HIS A 72 16.04 4.86 -0.76
N LYS A 73 15.96 3.90 -1.69
CA LYS A 73 15.49 4.11 -3.07
C LYS A 73 14.21 3.33 -3.39
N CYS A 74 13.40 3.06 -2.38
CA CYS A 74 12.12 2.38 -2.53
C CYS A 74 10.94 3.36 -2.49
N GLN A 75 9.86 3.01 -3.18
CA GLN A 75 8.62 3.78 -3.21
C GLN A 75 8.01 3.86 -1.80
N PHE A 76 7.98 2.74 -1.09
CA PHE A 76 7.65 2.65 0.32
C PHE A 76 8.96 2.57 1.11
N SER A 77 9.28 3.63 1.83
CA SER A 77 10.61 3.82 2.40
C SER A 77 11.01 2.75 3.41
N TYR A 78 10.04 2.21 4.17
CA TYR A 78 10.29 1.17 5.16
C TYR A 78 10.92 -0.09 4.55
N PHE A 79 10.54 -0.42 3.31
CA PHE A 79 10.98 -1.66 2.65
C PHE A 79 12.49 -1.75 2.42
N CYS A 80 13.18 -0.63 2.31
CA CYS A 80 14.62 -0.62 2.11
C CYS A 80 15.35 0.44 2.96
N ASP A 81 14.87 0.69 4.17
CA ASP A 81 15.54 1.58 5.13
C ASP A 81 16.68 0.90 5.90
N GLY A 82 16.87 -0.40 5.70
CA GLY A 82 17.89 -1.21 6.35
C GLY A 82 17.48 -1.76 7.71
N LYS A 83 16.21 -1.60 8.10
CA LYS A 83 15.64 -2.21 9.31
C LYS A 83 14.80 -3.43 8.95
N PRO A 84 14.67 -4.42 9.84
CA PRO A 84 13.78 -5.55 9.59
C PRO A 84 12.31 -5.11 9.66
N GLU A 85 11.48 -5.65 8.76
CA GLU A 85 10.03 -5.44 8.74
C GLU A 85 9.37 -6.30 9.83
N ARG A 86 9.44 -5.82 11.07
CA ARG A 86 8.83 -6.46 12.25
C ARG A 86 7.91 -5.48 12.96
N PRO A 87 6.60 -5.51 12.68
CA PRO A 87 5.63 -4.71 13.40
C PRO A 87 5.67 -5.01 14.90
N THR A 88 5.89 -3.98 15.72
CA THR A 88 6.04 -4.12 17.18
C THR A 88 4.80 -3.66 17.95
N GLU A 89 3.97 -2.82 17.34
CA GLU A 89 2.76 -2.28 17.96
C GLU A 89 1.56 -3.18 17.63
N ARG A 90 1.12 -3.97 18.61
CA ARG A 90 0.11 -5.02 18.41
C ARG A 90 -1.23 -4.50 17.88
N LYS A 91 -1.75 -3.40 18.43
CA LYS A 91 -3.06 -2.86 18.01
C LYS A 91 -3.04 -2.34 16.57
N PRO A 92 -2.13 -1.44 16.16
CA PRO A 92 -2.05 -1.01 14.76
C PRO A 92 -1.77 -2.17 13.80
N TRP A 93 -0.97 -3.16 14.20
CA TRP A 93 -0.72 -4.34 13.37
C TRP A 93 -1.98 -5.17 13.14
N ALA A 94 -2.74 -5.44 14.19
CA ALA A 94 -4.03 -6.13 14.08
C ALA A 94 -5.01 -5.36 13.19
N ALA A 95 -5.06 -4.02 13.31
CA ALA A 95 -5.85 -3.16 12.44
C ALA A 95 -5.39 -3.26 10.96
N ALA A 96 -4.08 -3.24 10.71
CA ALA A 96 -3.52 -3.37 9.37
C ALA A 96 -3.89 -4.71 8.70
N LEU A 97 -3.82 -5.81 9.45
CA LEU A 97 -4.23 -7.13 8.97
C LEU A 97 -5.73 -7.18 8.65
N ASN A 98 -6.57 -6.59 9.50
CA ASN A 98 -8.02 -6.55 9.29
C ASN A 98 -8.39 -5.69 8.07
N ILE A 99 -7.82 -4.50 7.96
CA ILE A 99 -7.98 -3.60 6.80
C ILE A 99 -7.56 -4.32 5.51
N SER A 100 -6.43 -5.01 5.53
CA SER A 100 -5.95 -5.75 4.36
C SER A 100 -6.91 -6.86 3.93
N SER A 101 -7.50 -7.59 4.88
CA SER A 101 -8.53 -8.59 4.59
C SER A 101 -9.78 -7.96 3.96
N LEU A 102 -10.25 -6.84 4.49
CA LEU A 102 -11.42 -6.12 3.96
C LEU A 102 -11.17 -5.59 2.54
N LEU A 103 -9.98 -5.03 2.30
CA LEU A 103 -9.60 -4.53 0.98
C LEU A 103 -9.47 -5.64 -0.05
N LEU A 104 -8.80 -6.74 0.29
CA LEU A 104 -8.61 -7.88 -0.62
C LEU A 104 -9.93 -8.60 -0.95
N SER A 105 -10.92 -8.55 -0.07
CA SER A 105 -12.28 -9.05 -0.34
C SER A 105 -13.20 -8.04 -1.05
N ASN A 106 -12.69 -6.86 -1.40
CA ASN A 106 -13.46 -5.73 -1.94
C ASN A 106 -14.69 -5.36 -1.11
N SER A 107 -14.58 -5.48 0.21
CA SER A 107 -15.70 -5.25 1.15
C SER A 107 -15.78 -3.83 1.67
N ILE A 108 -14.86 -2.94 1.28
CA ILE A 108 -14.79 -1.59 1.82
C ILE A 108 -14.23 -0.59 0.79
N GLU A 109 -14.77 0.62 0.83
CA GLU A 109 -14.37 1.74 -0.02
C GLU A 109 -14.28 3.02 0.81
N VAL A 110 -13.57 4.02 0.30
CA VAL A 110 -13.59 5.39 0.82
C VAL A 110 -13.94 6.34 -0.30
N VAL A 111 -15.06 7.04 -0.16
CA VAL A 111 -15.54 8.00 -1.15
C VAL A 111 -14.48 9.06 -1.44
N GLY A 112 -14.20 9.29 -2.71
CA GLY A 112 -13.22 10.25 -3.19
C GLY A 112 -11.81 9.68 -3.36
N LEU A 113 -11.57 8.40 -3.02
CA LEU A 113 -10.28 7.73 -3.22
C LEU A 113 -10.31 6.62 -4.29
N GLU A 114 -11.38 6.51 -5.07
CA GLU A 114 -11.62 5.40 -6.01
C GLU A 114 -10.47 5.20 -7.01
N ASP A 115 -9.77 6.26 -7.35
CA ASP A 115 -8.65 6.26 -8.31
C ASP A 115 -7.38 6.93 -7.77
N ALA A 116 -7.30 7.18 -6.46
CA ALA A 116 -6.13 7.80 -5.84
C ALA A 116 -4.91 6.86 -5.90
N THR A 117 -3.80 7.36 -6.43
CA THR A 117 -2.55 6.61 -6.61
C THR A 117 -1.35 7.25 -5.93
N HIS A 118 -1.49 8.48 -5.45
CA HIS A 118 -0.42 9.25 -4.81
C HIS A 118 -0.88 9.87 -3.50
N TYR A 119 0.04 9.99 -2.56
CA TYR A 119 -0.16 10.78 -1.35
C TYR A 119 1.17 11.34 -0.85
N HIS A 120 1.09 12.39 -0.07
CA HIS A 120 2.18 12.93 0.73
C HIS A 120 1.65 13.42 2.08
N THR A 121 2.53 13.66 3.03
CA THR A 121 2.15 14.24 4.31
C THR A 121 1.82 15.73 4.16
N THR A 122 0.93 16.25 5.00
CA THR A 122 0.58 17.68 5.02
C THR A 122 1.76 18.60 5.33
N LYS A 123 2.87 18.04 5.84
CA LYS A 123 4.09 18.78 6.20
C LYS A 123 4.98 19.13 5.01
N VAL A 124 4.74 18.54 3.85
CA VAL A 124 5.54 18.75 2.63
C VAL A 124 4.63 19.13 1.46
N GLN A 125 5.21 19.77 0.45
CA GLN A 125 4.53 20.10 -0.80
C GLN A 125 5.43 19.69 -1.97
N PRO A 126 5.43 18.41 -2.35
CA PRO A 126 6.28 17.92 -3.43
C PRO A 126 5.87 18.53 -4.78
N ARG A 127 6.85 18.76 -5.64
CA ARG A 127 6.61 19.40 -6.95
C ARG A 127 5.59 18.62 -7.80
N TRP A 128 5.62 17.30 -7.73
CA TRP A 128 4.70 16.44 -8.49
C TRP A 128 3.23 16.65 -8.13
N SER A 129 2.92 17.08 -6.90
CA SER A 129 1.52 17.30 -6.47
C SER A 129 0.79 18.35 -7.32
N LYS A 130 1.53 19.31 -7.90
CA LYS A 130 0.97 20.34 -8.78
C LYS A 130 0.52 19.80 -10.14
N SER A 131 1.05 18.64 -10.55
CA SER A 131 0.73 17.98 -11.82
C SER A 131 -0.41 16.97 -11.70
N LEU A 132 -0.84 16.66 -10.50
CA LEU A 132 -1.86 15.67 -10.21
C LEU A 132 -3.19 16.33 -9.81
N THR A 133 -4.26 15.56 -9.85
CA THR A 133 -5.58 16.01 -9.41
C THR A 133 -5.74 15.71 -7.92
N PHE A 134 -5.94 16.75 -7.13
CA PHE A 134 -6.27 16.65 -5.70
C PHE A 134 -7.56 15.85 -5.51
N ARG A 135 -7.56 14.97 -4.51
CA ARG A 135 -8.73 14.19 -4.15
C ARG A 135 -9.23 14.49 -2.75
N ARG A 136 -8.41 14.26 -1.75
CA ARG A 136 -8.87 14.35 -0.37
C ARG A 136 -7.71 14.52 0.61
N VAL A 137 -7.99 15.12 1.77
CA VAL A 137 -7.12 15.07 2.94
C VAL A 137 -7.73 14.11 3.96
N ILE A 138 -6.96 13.16 4.45
CA ILE A 138 -7.35 12.23 5.51
C ILE A 138 -6.21 12.15 6.51
N GLY A 139 -6.46 12.56 7.77
CA GLY A 139 -5.41 12.69 8.78
C GLY A 139 -4.30 13.63 8.29
N ASP A 140 -3.08 13.20 8.37
CA ASP A 140 -1.90 13.96 7.93
C ASP A 140 -1.49 13.65 6.48
N HIS A 141 -2.35 13.00 5.68
CA HIS A 141 -2.08 12.67 4.29
C HIS A 141 -2.98 13.41 3.31
N VAL A 142 -2.40 13.86 2.21
CA VAL A 142 -3.09 14.50 1.07
C VAL A 142 -3.03 13.54 -0.11
N PHE A 143 -4.18 13.18 -0.66
CA PHE A 143 -4.33 12.17 -1.71
C PHE A 143 -4.62 12.79 -3.07
N TYR A 144 -4.06 12.18 -4.11
CA TYR A 144 -4.16 12.62 -5.50
C TYR A 144 -4.39 11.45 -6.45
N THR A 145 -5.00 11.77 -7.61
CA THR A 145 -5.04 10.88 -8.77
C THR A 145 -4.20 11.42 -9.92
N GLU A 146 -3.70 10.53 -10.75
CA GLU A 146 -3.08 10.89 -12.02
C GLU A 146 -4.14 11.37 -13.01
N LYS A 147 -3.75 12.33 -13.87
CA LYS A 147 -4.61 12.85 -14.95
C LYS A 147 -4.67 11.87 -16.13
#